data_55bd87321f495e3c959a64a479ab0191
#
_entry.id   55bd87321f495e3c959a64a479ab0191
#
_cell.length_a   1.000
_cell.length_b   1.000
_cell.length_c   1.000
_cell.angle_alpha   90.00
_cell.angle_beta   90.00
_cell.angle_gamma   90.00
#
_symmetry.space_group_name_H-M   'P 1'
#
loop_
_entity.id
_entity.type
_entity.pdbx_description
1 polymer ?
#
loop_
_entity_poly.entity_id
_entity_poly.type
_entity_poly.pdbx_seq_one_letter_code
_entity_poly.pdbx_strand_id
1 'polypeptide(L)'
;MGAALVLGGFDIHGPQLFTIFPHGSSDCLPYATMGSGSLAAMSIFESDYKDHMSEDEAKLLVARSIRAGIFNDLGSGSNIDLCVLSRAGTKYFRNFEIPQERAYTRAEGYTFENGTTSLNKRNFHTATSTTAESENAL
;
A
#
# COMPACT_ATOMS: atom_id res chain seq x y z
N MET A 1 -0.22 21.08 0.76
CA MET A 1 -0.46 19.62 0.61
C MET A 1 0.86 18.91 0.83
N GLY A 2 0.88 17.87 1.67
CA GLY A 2 2.04 17.02 1.88
C GLY A 2 1.95 15.76 1.02
N ALA A 3 3.08 15.28 0.48
CA ALA A 3 3.16 14.01 -0.23
C ALA A 3 4.45 13.29 0.15
N ALA A 4 4.36 11.98 0.39
CA ALA A 4 5.49 11.09 0.57
C ALA A 4 5.75 10.37 -0.75
N LEU A 5 6.95 10.48 -1.30
CA LEU A 5 7.28 9.98 -2.64
C LEU A 5 8.59 9.21 -2.63
N VAL A 6 8.68 8.23 -3.52
CA VAL A 6 9.95 7.63 -3.94
C VAL A 6 10.19 8.09 -5.38
N LEU A 7 11.30 8.79 -5.60
CA LEU A 7 11.69 9.31 -6.91
C LEU A 7 12.89 8.54 -7.43
N GLY A 8 12.75 7.89 -8.57
CA GLY A 8 13.83 7.17 -9.24
C GLY A 8 14.03 7.64 -10.67
N GLY A 9 15.27 7.58 -11.13
CA GLY A 9 15.60 7.97 -12.51
C GLY A 9 17.08 7.78 -12.85
N PHE A 10 17.42 8.18 -14.08
CA PHE A 10 18.79 8.23 -14.58
C PHE A 10 19.15 9.65 -14.99
N ASP A 11 20.29 10.09 -14.58
CA ASP A 11 20.90 11.33 -15.03
C ASP A 11 22.31 11.10 -15.63
N ILE A 12 23.09 12.18 -15.80
CA ILE A 12 24.45 12.12 -16.31
C ILE A 12 25.43 11.39 -15.37
N HIS A 13 25.09 11.30 -14.07
CA HIS A 13 25.89 10.64 -13.04
C HIS A 13 25.49 9.16 -12.85
N GLY A 14 24.39 8.72 -13.45
CA GLY A 14 23.90 7.34 -13.36
C GLY A 14 22.51 7.23 -12.71
N PRO A 15 22.20 6.06 -12.11
CA PRO A 15 20.93 5.85 -11.44
C PRO A 15 20.84 6.67 -10.16
N GLN A 16 19.69 7.28 -9.93
CA GLN A 16 19.40 8.08 -8.75
C GLN A 16 18.10 7.58 -8.11
N LEU A 17 18.10 7.48 -6.79
CA LEU A 17 16.93 7.16 -5.99
C LEU A 17 16.82 8.09 -4.79
N PHE A 18 15.69 8.77 -4.68
CA PHE A 18 15.41 9.70 -3.61
C PHE A 18 14.14 9.33 -2.86
N THR A 19 14.17 9.47 -1.54
CA THR A 19 12.98 9.56 -0.70
C THR A 19 12.62 11.02 -0.54
N ILE A 20 11.35 11.38 -0.76
CA ILE A 20 10.82 12.72 -0.56
C ILE A 20 9.78 12.67 0.54
N PHE A 21 10.03 13.38 1.62
CA PHE A 21 9.15 13.44 2.79
C PHE A 21 8.05 14.50 2.61
N PRO A 22 6.91 14.35 3.32
CA PRO A 22 5.75 15.24 3.15
C PRO A 22 6.03 16.74 3.34
N HIS A 23 7.03 17.09 4.12
CA HIS A 23 7.41 18.48 4.38
C HIS A 23 8.52 19.02 3.47
N GLY A 24 8.96 18.22 2.48
CA GLY A 24 9.86 18.65 1.43
C GLY A 24 11.34 18.31 1.63
N SER A 25 11.73 17.68 2.74
CA SER A 25 13.09 17.12 2.87
C SER A 25 13.26 15.90 1.94
N SER A 26 14.48 15.64 1.49
CA SER A 26 14.80 14.51 0.61
C SER A 26 16.13 13.88 0.99
N ASP A 27 16.21 12.56 0.80
CA ASP A 27 17.43 11.77 0.99
C ASP A 27 17.71 10.94 -0.25
N CYS A 28 18.99 10.84 -0.64
CA CYS A 28 19.45 9.92 -1.67
C CYS A 28 19.89 8.61 -1.00
N LEU A 29 19.25 7.50 -1.36
CA LEU A 29 19.43 6.21 -0.70
C LEU A 29 19.56 5.08 -1.73
N PRO A 30 20.26 3.96 -1.40
CA PRO A 30 20.35 2.82 -2.30
C PRO A 30 19.01 2.07 -2.46
N TYR A 31 18.15 2.14 -1.46
CA TYR A 31 16.77 1.64 -1.47
C TYR A 31 15.90 2.50 -0.56
N ALA A 32 14.61 2.55 -0.85
CA ALA A 32 13.66 3.38 -0.11
C ALA A 32 12.28 2.73 -0.05
N THR A 33 11.56 2.98 1.02
CA THR A 33 10.17 2.56 1.20
C THR A 33 9.32 3.69 1.74
N MET A 34 8.10 3.81 1.24
CA MET A 34 7.12 4.80 1.71
C MET A 34 5.73 4.17 1.75
N GLY A 35 4.88 4.66 2.63
CA GLY A 35 3.52 4.19 2.83
C GLY A 35 3.30 3.45 4.15
N SER A 36 2.08 2.99 4.38
CA SER A 36 1.69 2.31 5.63
C SER A 36 2.41 0.98 5.84
N GLY A 37 2.76 0.26 4.76
CA GLY A 37 3.54 -0.99 4.79
C GLY A 37 5.05 -0.82 4.73
N SER A 38 5.57 0.42 4.78
CA SER A 38 6.99 0.74 4.57
C SER A 38 7.94 0.05 5.54
N LEU A 39 7.56 -0.14 6.80
CA LEU A 39 8.42 -0.80 7.79
C LEU A 39 8.62 -2.29 7.50
N ALA A 40 7.56 -2.98 7.08
CA ALA A 40 7.65 -4.38 6.67
C ALA A 40 8.48 -4.55 5.40
N ALA A 41 8.30 -3.66 4.41
CA ALA A 41 9.10 -3.65 3.19
C ALA A 41 10.57 -3.33 3.47
N MET A 42 10.85 -2.37 4.35
CA MET A 42 12.21 -1.99 4.75
C MET A 42 12.95 -3.14 5.41
N SER A 43 12.28 -3.95 6.23
CA SER A 43 12.93 -5.10 6.89
C SER A 43 13.53 -6.09 5.89
N ILE A 44 12.89 -6.27 4.73
CA ILE A 44 13.40 -7.14 3.66
C ILE A 44 14.60 -6.49 2.96
N PHE A 45 14.55 -5.19 2.69
CA PHE A 45 15.70 -4.49 2.11
C PHE A 45 16.91 -4.55 3.03
N GLU A 46 16.72 -4.27 4.32
CA GLU A 46 17.81 -4.30 5.31
C GLU A 46 18.48 -5.68 5.45
N SER A 47 17.71 -6.76 5.29
CA SER A 47 18.26 -8.11 5.37
C SER A 47 18.92 -8.60 4.08
N ASP A 48 18.37 -8.24 2.93
CA ASP A 48 18.67 -8.94 1.67
C ASP A 48 19.31 -8.06 0.59
N TYR A 49 19.35 -6.74 0.79
CA TYR A 49 19.99 -5.84 -0.16
C TYR A 49 21.51 -6.10 -0.24
N LYS A 50 22.01 -6.09 -1.46
CA LYS A 50 23.44 -6.18 -1.77
C LYS A 50 23.79 -5.19 -2.87
N ASP A 51 24.99 -4.63 -2.79
CA ASP A 51 25.52 -3.84 -3.87
C ASP A 51 25.71 -4.68 -5.16
N HIS A 52 25.56 -4.04 -6.31
CA HIS A 52 25.77 -4.65 -7.62
C HIS A 52 24.85 -5.83 -7.95
N MET A 53 23.62 -5.81 -7.46
CA MET A 53 22.60 -6.80 -7.84
C MET A 53 22.30 -6.70 -9.34
N SER A 54 22.05 -7.85 -9.95
CA SER A 54 21.49 -7.91 -11.30
C SER A 54 20.05 -7.39 -11.35
N GLU A 55 19.55 -7.02 -12.55
CA GLU A 55 18.16 -6.59 -12.72
C GLU A 55 17.15 -7.59 -12.17
N ASP A 56 17.39 -8.89 -12.40
CA ASP A 56 16.47 -9.94 -11.96
C ASP A 56 16.51 -10.14 -10.43
N GLU A 57 17.67 -10.07 -9.81
CA GLU A 57 17.80 -10.11 -8.35
C GLU A 57 17.12 -8.88 -7.70
N ALA A 58 17.30 -7.70 -8.27
CA ALA A 58 16.67 -6.48 -7.79
C ALA A 58 15.12 -6.55 -7.92
N LYS A 59 14.60 -7.05 -9.04
CA LYS A 59 13.15 -7.27 -9.23
C LYS A 59 12.58 -8.22 -8.18
N LEU A 60 13.26 -9.33 -7.91
CA LEU A 60 12.84 -10.29 -6.89
C LEU A 60 12.89 -9.69 -5.48
N LEU A 61 13.94 -8.94 -5.16
CA LEU A 61 14.05 -8.25 -3.88
C LEU A 61 12.91 -7.25 -3.67
N VAL A 62 12.62 -6.40 -4.67
CA VAL A 62 11.52 -5.43 -4.61
C VAL A 62 10.17 -6.14 -4.49
N ALA A 63 9.93 -7.21 -5.25
CA ALA A 63 8.69 -7.98 -5.17
C ALA A 63 8.50 -8.60 -3.77
N ARG A 64 9.55 -9.16 -3.17
CA ARG A 64 9.51 -9.69 -1.80
C ARG A 64 9.23 -8.60 -0.76
N SER A 65 9.81 -7.43 -0.94
CA SER A 65 9.59 -6.28 -0.05
C SER A 65 8.14 -5.80 -0.09
N ILE A 66 7.57 -5.66 -1.30
CA ILE A 66 6.15 -5.30 -1.47
C ILE A 66 5.24 -6.39 -0.91
N ARG A 67 5.56 -7.66 -1.14
CA ARG A 67 4.82 -8.80 -0.55
C ARG A 67 4.81 -8.74 0.97
N ALA A 68 5.92 -8.43 1.61
CA ALA A 68 5.98 -8.26 3.07
C ALA A 68 5.03 -7.14 3.54
N GLY A 69 4.95 -6.02 2.83
CA GLY A 69 3.97 -4.97 3.10
C GLY A 69 2.54 -5.47 2.95
N ILE A 70 2.20 -6.17 1.86
CA ILE A 70 0.85 -6.69 1.59
C ILE A 70 0.38 -7.62 2.71
N PHE A 71 1.23 -8.52 3.21
CA PHE A 71 0.85 -9.52 4.22
C PHE A 71 0.90 -9.01 5.66
N ASN A 72 1.66 -7.96 5.96
CA ASN A 72 1.84 -7.45 7.32
C ASN A 72 1.11 -6.13 7.58
N ASP A 73 0.69 -5.40 6.55
CA ASP A 73 -0.05 -4.16 6.68
C ASP A 73 -1.50 -4.34 6.21
N LEU A 74 -2.45 -4.08 7.12
CA LEU A 74 -3.88 -4.17 6.81
C LEU A 74 -4.33 -3.15 5.75
N GLY A 75 -3.61 -2.05 5.58
CA GLY A 75 -3.89 -1.03 4.56
C GLY A 75 -3.34 -1.36 3.18
N SER A 76 -2.59 -2.46 3.03
CA SER A 76 -1.97 -2.88 1.77
C SER A 76 -2.58 -4.19 1.26
N GLY A 77 -2.59 -4.37 -0.06
CA GLY A 77 -3.16 -5.58 -0.65
C GLY A 77 -3.00 -5.63 -2.16
N SER A 78 -3.76 -6.52 -2.80
CA SER A 78 -3.81 -6.72 -4.25
C SER A 78 -2.49 -7.23 -4.84
N ASN A 79 -2.16 -6.79 -6.05
CA ASN A 79 -1.08 -7.30 -6.86
C ASN A 79 0.21 -6.50 -6.69
N ILE A 80 1.32 -7.11 -7.08
CA ILE A 80 2.62 -6.47 -7.15
C ILE A 80 2.87 -6.03 -8.59
N ASP A 81 3.06 -4.75 -8.79
CA ASP A 81 3.51 -4.16 -10.03
C ASP A 81 4.98 -3.73 -9.88
N LEU A 82 5.75 -3.85 -10.95
CA LEU A 82 7.13 -3.39 -10.98
C LEU A 82 7.36 -2.40 -12.11
N CYS A 83 8.22 -1.43 -11.86
CA CYS A 83 8.73 -0.52 -12.86
C CYS A 83 10.25 -0.56 -12.84
N VAL A 84 10.87 -0.89 -13.96
CA VAL A 84 12.32 -0.91 -14.12
C VAL A 84 12.75 0.30 -14.94
N LEU A 85 13.55 1.14 -14.33
CA LEU A 85 14.19 2.28 -14.98
C LEU A 85 15.63 1.92 -15.33
N SER A 86 15.98 2.07 -16.58
CA SER A 86 17.34 1.84 -17.06
C SER A 86 17.78 2.95 -18.03
N ARG A 87 19.06 3.00 -18.36
CA ARG A 87 19.57 3.94 -19.37
C ARG A 87 18.92 3.73 -20.75
N ALA A 88 18.46 2.51 -21.04
CA ALA A 88 17.77 2.16 -22.29
C ALA A 88 16.27 2.54 -22.29
N GLY A 89 15.72 2.95 -21.15
CA GLY A 89 14.31 3.32 -21.00
C GLY A 89 13.61 2.67 -19.82
N THR A 90 12.30 2.82 -19.80
CA THR A 90 11.41 2.34 -18.74
C THR A 90 10.66 1.10 -19.19
N LYS A 91 10.65 0.05 -18.34
CA LYS A 91 9.84 -1.14 -18.52
C LYS A 91 8.86 -1.24 -17.36
N TYR A 92 7.58 -1.43 -17.66
CA TYR A 92 6.52 -1.57 -16.67
C TYR A 92 5.94 -2.99 -16.70
N PHE A 93 5.91 -3.64 -15.54
CA PHE A 93 5.38 -4.99 -15.35
C PHE A 93 4.13 -4.93 -14.48
N ARG A 94 2.96 -4.92 -15.14
CA ARG A 94 1.66 -5.03 -14.44
C ARG A 94 1.45 -6.46 -13.99
N ASN A 95 0.95 -6.62 -12.75
CA ASN A 95 0.66 -7.93 -12.17
C ASN A 95 1.87 -8.88 -12.25
N PHE A 96 3.05 -8.36 -11.93
CA PHE A 96 4.27 -9.18 -11.88
C PHE A 96 4.09 -10.37 -10.94
N GLU A 97 3.32 -10.17 -9.86
CA GLU A 97 2.90 -11.20 -8.94
C GLU A 97 1.50 -10.90 -8.41
N ILE A 98 0.71 -11.97 -8.18
CA ILE A 98 -0.65 -11.92 -7.61
C ILE A 98 -0.64 -12.73 -6.32
N PRO A 99 -0.16 -12.16 -5.18
CA PRO A 99 0.05 -12.91 -3.94
C PRO A 99 -1.24 -13.26 -3.21
N GLN A 100 -2.33 -12.52 -3.44
CA GLN A 100 -3.61 -12.68 -2.77
C GLN A 100 -4.75 -12.80 -3.79
N GLU A 101 -4.79 -13.88 -4.53
CA GLU A 101 -5.90 -14.16 -5.41
C GLU A 101 -7.16 -14.49 -4.59
N ARG A 102 -8.28 -13.85 -4.95
CA ARG A 102 -9.55 -14.09 -4.28
C ARG A 102 -10.08 -15.47 -4.65
N ALA A 103 -10.03 -16.41 -3.71
CA ALA A 103 -10.43 -17.80 -3.93
C ALA A 103 -11.92 -18.08 -3.66
N TYR A 104 -12.65 -17.15 -3.00
CA TYR A 104 -14.04 -17.34 -2.61
C TYR A 104 -14.91 -16.11 -2.90
N THR A 105 -16.10 -16.39 -3.43
CA THR A 105 -17.17 -15.40 -3.60
C THR A 105 -18.49 -16.06 -3.21
N ARG A 106 -19.31 -15.41 -2.36
CA ARG A 106 -20.64 -15.93 -2.00
C ARG A 106 -21.53 -15.96 -3.23
N ALA A 107 -22.25 -17.08 -3.44
CA ALA A 107 -23.19 -17.25 -4.53
C ALA A 107 -24.33 -16.20 -4.49
N GLU A 108 -24.79 -15.87 -3.28
CA GLU A 108 -25.88 -14.91 -3.02
C GLU A 108 -25.42 -13.45 -2.86
N GLY A 109 -24.12 -13.18 -3.05
CA GLY A 109 -23.53 -11.86 -2.89
C GLY A 109 -23.37 -11.44 -1.41
N TYR A 110 -23.17 -10.12 -1.20
CA TYR A 110 -22.85 -9.51 0.10
C TYR A 110 -23.82 -8.39 0.48
N THR A 111 -25.03 -8.41 -0.08
CA THR A 111 -26.14 -7.54 0.31
C THR A 111 -26.98 -8.27 1.36
N PHE A 112 -27.24 -7.61 2.47
CA PHE A 112 -27.98 -8.19 3.60
C PHE A 112 -29.18 -7.31 3.93
N GLU A 113 -30.30 -7.96 4.30
CA GLU A 113 -31.50 -7.24 4.71
C GLU A 113 -31.27 -6.44 6.00
N ASN A 114 -32.04 -5.38 6.19
CA ASN A 114 -32.02 -4.60 7.42
C ASN A 114 -32.41 -5.49 8.59
N GLY A 115 -31.66 -5.40 9.70
CA GLY A 115 -31.87 -6.20 10.89
C GLY A 115 -31.13 -7.54 10.92
N THR A 116 -30.36 -7.91 9.88
CA THR A 116 -29.52 -9.10 9.86
C THR A 116 -28.44 -9.04 10.94
N THR A 117 -27.89 -7.84 11.24
CA THR A 117 -26.92 -7.63 12.31
C THR A 117 -27.62 -7.09 13.56
N SER A 118 -27.43 -7.73 14.70
CA SER A 118 -27.93 -7.23 15.98
C SER A 118 -27.15 -5.98 16.40
N LEU A 119 -27.88 -4.88 16.62
CA LEU A 119 -27.30 -3.64 17.14
C LEU A 119 -27.32 -3.64 18.67
N ASN A 120 -26.27 -3.06 19.29
CA ASN A 120 -26.26 -2.83 20.72
C ASN A 120 -27.34 -1.82 21.09
N LYS A 121 -28.34 -2.23 21.87
CA LYS A 121 -29.48 -1.38 22.26
C LYS A 121 -29.07 -0.05 22.90
N ARG A 122 -27.96 0.01 23.63
CA ARG A 122 -27.47 1.25 24.24
C ARG A 122 -27.08 2.30 23.21
N ASN A 123 -26.38 1.89 22.15
CA ASN A 123 -25.96 2.81 21.10
C ASN A 123 -27.14 3.23 20.21
N PHE A 124 -28.14 2.34 20.05
CA PHE A 124 -29.32 2.63 19.27
C PHE A 124 -30.25 3.64 19.96
N HIS A 125 -30.43 3.54 21.27
CA HIS A 125 -31.25 4.49 22.04
C HIS A 125 -30.65 5.90 22.06
N THR A 126 -29.33 6.03 22.05
CA THR A 126 -28.68 7.33 22.01
C THR A 126 -28.89 8.02 20.65
N ALA A 127 -28.89 7.27 19.56
CA ALA A 127 -29.10 7.80 18.20
C ALA A 127 -30.57 8.20 17.96
N THR A 128 -31.53 7.43 18.51
CA THR A 128 -32.99 7.72 18.34
C THR A 128 -33.49 8.85 19.22
N SER A 129 -32.92 9.06 20.42
CA SER A 129 -33.34 10.15 21.27
C SER A 129 -33.00 11.52 20.70
N THR A 130 -31.90 11.61 19.94
CA THR A 130 -31.48 12.88 19.30
C THR A 130 -32.39 13.25 18.11
N THR A 131 -33.00 12.28 17.43
CA THR A 131 -33.92 12.52 16.31
C THR A 131 -35.35 12.85 16.79
N ALA A 132 -35.78 12.27 17.90
CA ALA A 132 -37.15 12.52 18.44
C ALA A 132 -37.27 13.93 19.07
N GLU A 133 -36.20 14.45 19.66
CA GLU A 133 -36.19 15.83 20.20
C GLU A 133 -36.19 16.90 19.11
N SER A 134 -35.68 16.59 17.89
CA SER A 134 -35.71 17.54 16.78
C SER A 134 -37.07 17.61 16.07
N GLU A 135 -37.90 16.57 16.12
CA GLU A 135 -39.23 16.55 15.54
C GLU A 135 -40.30 17.21 16.42
N ASN A 136 -40.05 17.32 17.73
CA ASN A 136 -40.96 17.98 18.65
C ASN A 136 -40.62 19.48 18.90
N ALA A 137 -39.60 20.01 18.24
CA ALA A 137 -39.17 21.42 18.35
C ALA A 137 -39.58 22.27 17.13
N LEU A 138 -40.43 21.74 16.25
CA LEU A 138 -41.10 22.45 15.16
C LEU A 138 -42.62 22.44 15.42
#